data_9f69399f8dc425157358cb58d22c4c6d
#
_entry.id   9f69399f8dc425157358cb58d22c4c6d
#
_cell.length_a   1.000
_cell.length_b   1.000
_cell.length_c   1.000
_cell.angle_alpha   90.00
_cell.angle_beta   90.00
_cell.angle_gamma   90.00
#
_symmetry.space_group_name_H-M   'P 1'
#
loop_
_entity.id
_entity.type
_entity.pdbx_description
1 polymer ?
#
loop_
_entity_poly.entity_id
_entity_poly.type
_entity_poly.pdbx_seq_one_letter_code
_entity_poly.pdbx_strand_id
1 'polypeptide(L)'
;MASIVNTGAINPSSARSTGRAVFSMETVAYALLIVFAIVLRLAEVDTVPLREYEARQALAAWRVVQPIPGLEPIAPQSSLLFTGHVIAFTLLGASEFSARLLTILASVALLLSPLLFRNVLGVGRAFVLALLLVVSPILLISSRTDSAMIWSALSVVLGLWAAHRYLLTGRKSWAVLVAVCLMVLILLTDPTGVLTALIVLLAGYVAWQFTPKEIDDLPDEQVEALSMKIEERLRSWPRLESAIISLLVIVLLSTLVLIYPAGLNVIGESLSVFVRGLTTGQPGLPALFPILTTLFYEPWLVLLGLVAWFWLGQAGRITWIDRFAGATAFFGLVAGAFYRGAGADHALWLILPLALLVSHLVIVLLEELVPDPVWGEVPPWSRALIALVAFFLLAMLSIHLQSLGRSLLQAPDTILQPGSVNAVSLVWVVITLLFMVIGGFLAASVWRVPVTMRGALLGLMAFGLLTSLGSGWRAAVYTSANATEWWNREAVSPEVHLLRQTLIEVSTRETGGEPTVLPVVALVPPDGEVAWALREVQDIRFINDISEARSQEIVILPETLEPPDLGGPYVGKTFTIRQAWEGSGLQPIEFVAWYLQRRVREVPLPSERVVLWLRQDIYDGVPFQTQP
;
A
#
# COMPACT_ATOMS: atom_id res chain seq x y z
N MET A 1 -49.72 -48.66 22.15
CA MET A 1 -48.91 -49.68 22.86
C MET A 1 -47.49 -49.22 22.75
N ALA A 2 -46.96 -48.50 23.68
CA ALA A 2 -46.42 -48.89 24.96
C ALA A 2 -44.99 -49.50 24.82
N SER A 3 -44.06 -48.73 25.37
CA SER A 3 -42.82 -49.07 26.09
C SER A 3 -41.61 -49.40 25.21
N ILE A 4 -40.40 -48.96 25.51
CA ILE A 4 -39.71 -48.87 26.82
C ILE A 4 -38.59 -47.82 26.72
N VAL A 5 -38.53 -46.95 27.69
CA VAL A 5 -37.40 -46.11 28.08
C VAL A 5 -36.30 -47.00 28.63
N ASN A 6 -35.09 -46.87 28.12
CA ASN A 6 -33.92 -47.42 28.79
C ASN A 6 -32.88 -46.30 29.01
N THR A 7 -32.91 -45.77 30.22
CA THR A 7 -31.94 -44.85 30.79
C THR A 7 -30.67 -45.62 31.17
N GLY A 8 -29.71 -45.62 30.26
CA GLY A 8 -28.33 -46.04 30.57
C GLY A 8 -27.51 -44.86 31.06
N ALA A 9 -27.31 -44.76 32.36
CA ALA A 9 -26.38 -43.84 32.99
C ALA A 9 -24.95 -44.14 32.49
N ILE A 10 -24.39 -43.25 31.67
CA ILE A 10 -22.98 -43.31 31.31
C ILE A 10 -22.20 -42.48 32.34
N ASN A 11 -21.38 -43.17 33.09
CA ASN A 11 -20.37 -42.62 33.98
C ASN A 11 -19.46 -41.63 33.23
N PRO A 12 -19.21 -40.44 33.79
CA PRO A 12 -18.16 -39.59 33.26
C PRO A 12 -16.81 -40.03 33.85
N SER A 13 -16.22 -41.10 33.33
CA SER A 13 -14.82 -41.40 33.59
C SER A 13 -13.96 -40.42 32.84
N SER A 14 -13.36 -39.50 33.59
CA SER A 14 -12.28 -38.59 33.24
C SER A 14 -11.16 -39.25 32.44
N ALA A 15 -11.26 -39.17 31.13
CA ALA A 15 -10.10 -39.22 30.28
C ALA A 15 -9.59 -37.79 30.08
N ARG A 16 -8.72 -37.31 30.96
CA ARG A 16 -7.80 -36.21 30.62
C ARG A 16 -6.94 -36.69 29.48
N SER A 17 -7.43 -36.52 28.25
CA SER A 17 -6.56 -36.53 27.09
C SER A 17 -5.59 -35.35 27.26
N THR A 18 -4.34 -35.63 27.54
CA THR A 18 -3.22 -34.73 27.27
C THR A 18 -3.24 -34.45 25.79
N GLY A 19 -4.07 -33.47 25.40
CA GLY A 19 -4.17 -33.02 24.01
C GLY A 19 -2.84 -32.41 23.61
N ARG A 20 -2.05 -33.16 22.86
CA ARG A 20 -1.11 -32.54 21.93
C ARG A 20 -1.93 -31.55 21.12
N ALA A 21 -1.59 -30.26 21.20
CA ALA A 21 -2.20 -29.23 20.38
C ALA A 21 -1.91 -29.61 18.91
N VAL A 22 -2.84 -30.32 18.28
CA VAL A 22 -2.79 -30.61 16.84
C VAL A 22 -3.18 -29.29 16.18
N PHE A 23 -2.17 -28.54 15.69
CA PHE A 23 -2.41 -27.34 14.91
C PHE A 23 -3.26 -27.73 13.70
N SER A 24 -4.38 -27.04 13.51
CA SER A 24 -5.19 -27.27 12.32
C SER A 24 -4.42 -26.81 11.08
N MET A 25 -4.65 -27.44 9.92
CA MET A 25 -4.04 -27.02 8.65
C MET A 25 -4.25 -25.54 8.37
N GLU A 26 -5.40 -25.00 8.75
CA GLU A 26 -5.72 -23.59 8.66
C GLU A 26 -4.77 -22.73 9.50
N THR A 27 -4.56 -23.11 10.77
CA THR A 27 -3.64 -22.36 11.66
C THR A 27 -2.22 -22.33 11.09
N VAL A 28 -1.75 -23.45 10.56
CA VAL A 28 -0.43 -23.52 9.91
C VAL A 28 -0.37 -22.63 8.67
N ALA A 29 -1.40 -22.67 7.82
CA ALA A 29 -1.46 -21.85 6.61
C ALA A 29 -1.44 -20.34 6.94
N TYR A 30 -2.23 -19.90 7.92
CA TYR A 30 -2.19 -18.49 8.37
C TYR A 30 -0.87 -18.13 9.04
N ALA A 31 -0.26 -19.00 9.83
CA ALA A 31 1.04 -18.74 10.43
C ALA A 31 2.13 -18.54 9.35
N LEU A 32 2.16 -19.39 8.33
CA LEU A 32 3.07 -19.23 7.19
C LEU A 32 2.78 -17.92 6.42
N LEU A 33 1.51 -17.58 6.21
CA LEU A 33 1.11 -16.35 5.52
C LEU A 33 1.55 -15.10 6.31
N ILE A 34 1.43 -15.13 7.65
CA ILE A 34 1.88 -14.04 8.53
C ILE A 34 3.39 -13.87 8.45
N VAL A 35 4.14 -14.96 8.60
CA VAL A 35 5.61 -14.92 8.50
C VAL A 35 6.03 -14.38 7.13
N PHE A 36 5.42 -14.86 6.06
CA PHE A 36 5.68 -14.38 4.70
C PHE A 36 5.35 -12.89 4.54
N ALA A 37 4.20 -12.44 5.05
CA ALA A 37 3.80 -11.03 5.02
C ALA A 37 4.79 -10.13 5.78
N ILE A 38 5.27 -10.56 6.94
CA ILE A 38 6.25 -9.83 7.75
C ILE A 38 7.59 -9.75 7.02
N VAL A 39 8.09 -10.87 6.50
CA VAL A 39 9.37 -10.91 5.76
C VAL A 39 9.34 -9.96 4.57
N LEU A 40 8.28 -9.98 3.76
CA LEU A 40 8.15 -9.08 2.60
C LEU A 40 8.15 -7.59 2.98
N ARG A 41 7.71 -7.26 4.19
CA ARG A 41 7.56 -5.86 4.62
C ARG A 41 8.76 -5.33 5.38
N LEU A 42 9.48 -6.19 6.08
CA LEU A 42 10.65 -5.79 6.87
C LEU A 42 11.96 -5.86 6.09
N ALA A 43 12.06 -6.74 5.07
CA ALA A 43 13.30 -6.93 4.33
C ALA A 43 13.76 -5.61 3.67
N GLU A 44 15.00 -5.20 3.94
CA GLU A 44 15.66 -4.03 3.33
C GLU A 44 14.88 -2.70 3.50
N VAL A 45 14.12 -2.51 4.58
CA VAL A 45 13.31 -1.29 4.76
C VAL A 45 14.17 -0.07 5.07
N ASP A 46 15.36 -0.26 5.67
CA ASP A 46 16.32 0.81 6.02
C ASP A 46 17.14 1.29 4.83
N THR A 47 17.21 0.52 3.74
CA THR A 47 18.06 0.87 2.58
C THR A 47 17.44 1.95 1.70
N VAL A 48 16.13 2.17 1.82
CA VAL A 48 15.39 3.14 1.01
C VAL A 48 15.24 4.43 1.81
N PRO A 49 15.77 5.57 1.33
CA PRO A 49 15.61 6.86 1.99
C PRO A 49 14.15 7.23 2.20
N LEU A 50 13.86 8.03 3.22
CA LEU A 50 12.52 8.59 3.40
C LEU A 50 12.23 9.58 2.25
N ARG A 51 11.01 9.52 1.72
CA ARG A 51 10.50 10.51 0.77
C ARG A 51 10.22 11.83 1.46
N GLU A 52 10.07 12.90 0.72
CA GLU A 52 9.82 14.24 1.27
C GLU A 52 8.72 14.24 2.34
N TYR A 53 7.54 13.68 2.02
CA TYR A 53 6.44 13.65 2.98
C TYR A 53 6.71 12.75 4.19
N GLU A 54 7.43 11.62 4.01
CA GLU A 54 7.86 10.74 5.10
C GLU A 54 8.87 11.45 6.01
N ALA A 55 9.88 12.11 5.41
CA ALA A 55 10.91 12.87 6.12
C ALA A 55 10.29 14.01 6.92
N ARG A 56 9.37 14.76 6.32
CA ARG A 56 8.65 15.85 6.99
C ARG A 56 7.86 15.35 8.20
N GLN A 57 7.13 14.24 8.04
CA GLN A 57 6.35 13.62 9.09
C GLN A 57 7.25 13.08 10.23
N ALA A 58 8.35 12.42 9.86
CA ALA A 58 9.34 11.90 10.81
C ALA A 58 10.07 13.03 11.55
N LEU A 59 10.49 14.10 10.86
CA LEU A 59 11.12 15.27 11.49
C LEU A 59 10.19 15.98 12.46
N ALA A 60 8.90 16.09 12.12
CA ALA A 60 7.93 16.66 13.04
C ALA A 60 7.91 15.93 14.38
N ALA A 61 7.94 14.59 14.35
CA ALA A 61 8.00 13.77 15.55
C ALA A 61 9.38 13.82 16.23
N TRP A 62 10.46 13.80 15.45
CA TRP A 62 11.82 13.84 15.97
C TRP A 62 12.11 15.11 16.77
N ARG A 63 11.68 16.29 16.28
CA ARG A 63 11.83 17.57 17.00
C ARG A 63 11.06 17.63 18.32
N VAL A 64 10.05 16.78 18.52
CA VAL A 64 9.37 16.66 19.82
C VAL A 64 10.18 15.75 20.75
N VAL A 65 10.79 14.69 20.24
CA VAL A 65 11.63 13.75 21.03
C VAL A 65 12.96 14.37 21.39
N GLN A 66 13.57 15.09 20.43
CA GLN A 66 14.83 15.84 20.64
C GLN A 66 14.66 17.28 20.12
N PRO A 67 14.25 18.20 21.00
CA PRO A 67 14.13 19.61 20.64
C PRO A 67 15.49 20.22 20.31
N ILE A 68 15.63 20.76 19.10
CA ILE A 68 16.83 21.49 18.68
C ILE A 68 16.55 22.99 18.89
N PRO A 69 17.36 23.70 19.72
CA PRO A 69 17.15 25.13 19.94
C PRO A 69 17.21 25.92 18.64
N GLY A 70 16.25 26.85 18.43
CA GLY A 70 16.23 27.73 17.27
C GLY A 70 15.49 27.17 16.03
N LEU A 71 15.06 25.87 16.03
CA LEU A 71 14.24 25.33 14.96
C LEU A 71 12.76 25.40 15.30
N GLU A 72 11.97 25.90 14.32
CA GLU A 72 10.51 25.93 14.47
C GLU A 72 9.91 24.52 14.42
N PRO A 73 8.80 24.28 15.14
CA PRO A 73 8.04 23.03 15.03
C PRO A 73 7.53 22.82 13.60
N ILE A 74 7.65 21.59 13.11
CA ILE A 74 7.07 21.21 11.82
C ILE A 74 5.64 20.72 12.05
N ALA A 75 4.69 21.20 11.26
CA ALA A 75 3.32 20.70 11.28
C ALA A 75 3.26 19.32 10.61
N PRO A 76 2.86 18.25 11.34
CA PRO A 76 2.68 16.94 10.74
C PRO A 76 1.42 16.90 9.85
N GLN A 77 1.37 15.96 8.92
CA GLN A 77 0.23 15.81 7.99
C GLN A 77 -0.85 14.87 8.53
N SER A 78 -0.48 13.90 9.37
CA SER A 78 -1.39 12.95 10.00
C SER A 78 -1.10 12.89 11.49
N SER A 79 -2.11 13.16 12.31
CA SER A 79 -1.97 13.12 13.78
C SER A 79 -1.67 11.71 14.28
N LEU A 80 -2.25 10.69 13.64
CA LEU A 80 -2.05 9.29 14.06
C LEU A 80 -0.62 8.83 13.78
N LEU A 81 -0.08 9.13 12.58
CA LEU A 81 1.31 8.82 12.25
C LEU A 81 2.29 9.59 13.13
N PHE A 82 2.05 10.88 13.36
CA PHE A 82 2.87 11.70 14.24
C PHE A 82 2.99 11.11 15.65
N THR A 83 1.86 10.78 16.26
CA THR A 83 1.83 10.13 17.58
C THR A 83 2.57 8.79 17.55
N GLY A 84 2.36 8.01 16.50
CA GLY A 84 3.04 6.75 16.27
C GLY A 84 4.56 6.90 16.18
N HIS A 85 5.04 7.89 15.41
CA HIS A 85 6.48 8.17 15.27
C HIS A 85 7.10 8.61 16.60
N VAL A 86 6.45 9.50 17.37
CA VAL A 86 6.97 9.91 18.67
C VAL A 86 7.16 8.70 19.58
N ILE A 87 6.19 7.78 19.63
CA ILE A 87 6.30 6.55 20.41
C ILE A 87 7.44 5.67 19.88
N ALA A 88 7.51 5.44 18.57
CA ALA A 88 8.53 4.60 17.95
C ALA A 88 9.94 5.16 18.18
N PHE A 89 10.14 6.47 17.98
CA PHE A 89 11.44 7.13 18.17
C PHE A 89 11.89 7.18 19.62
N THR A 90 10.94 7.34 20.55
CA THR A 90 11.26 7.29 21.99
C THR A 90 11.72 5.90 22.43
N LEU A 91 11.15 4.83 21.85
CA LEU A 91 11.45 3.45 22.24
C LEU A 91 12.62 2.83 21.48
N LEU A 92 12.78 3.16 20.19
CA LEU A 92 13.70 2.47 19.27
C LEU A 92 14.78 3.40 18.68
N GLY A 93 14.71 4.71 18.95
CA GLY A 93 15.50 5.70 18.25
C GLY A 93 14.94 6.04 16.85
N ALA A 94 15.41 7.17 16.28
CA ALA A 94 14.95 7.66 14.98
C ALA A 94 15.76 7.03 13.84
N SER A 95 15.12 6.19 13.05
CA SER A 95 15.64 5.55 11.83
C SER A 95 14.56 5.44 10.78
N GLU A 96 14.94 5.11 9.54
CA GLU A 96 14.02 4.81 8.46
C GLU A 96 13.12 3.62 8.82
N PHE A 97 13.67 2.63 9.54
CA PHE A 97 12.92 1.49 10.07
C PHE A 97 11.86 1.92 11.08
N SER A 98 12.25 2.67 12.12
CA SER A 98 11.32 3.07 13.19
C SER A 98 10.23 4.03 12.69
N ALA A 99 10.51 4.84 11.65
CA ALA A 99 9.53 5.69 10.99
C ALA A 99 8.44 4.86 10.28
N ARG A 100 8.78 3.72 9.67
CA ARG A 100 7.85 2.88 8.92
C ARG A 100 7.22 1.75 9.74
N LEU A 101 7.77 1.44 10.92
CA LEU A 101 7.42 0.26 11.71
C LEU A 101 5.93 0.18 12.03
N LEU A 102 5.31 1.28 12.47
CA LEU A 102 3.91 1.25 12.86
C LEU A 102 2.98 1.09 11.66
N THR A 103 3.30 1.66 10.51
CA THR A 103 2.56 1.45 9.27
C THR A 103 2.70 0.01 8.78
N ILE A 104 3.89 -0.60 8.94
CA ILE A 104 4.09 -2.04 8.67
C ILE A 104 3.18 -2.89 9.57
N LEU A 105 3.15 -2.62 10.88
CA LEU A 105 2.28 -3.34 11.82
C LEU A 105 0.79 -3.17 11.50
N ALA A 106 0.36 -1.94 11.18
CA ALA A 106 -1.01 -1.66 10.74
C ALA A 106 -1.36 -2.42 9.45
N SER A 107 -0.43 -2.50 8.49
CA SER A 107 -0.63 -3.27 7.27
C SER A 107 -0.79 -4.77 7.55
N VAL A 108 0.05 -5.36 8.42
CA VAL A 108 -0.09 -6.77 8.82
C VAL A 108 -1.44 -7.01 9.48
N ALA A 109 -1.91 -6.10 10.35
CA ALA A 109 -3.25 -6.18 10.93
C ALA A 109 -4.35 -6.11 9.85
N LEU A 110 -4.19 -5.23 8.84
CA LEU A 110 -5.11 -5.15 7.70
C LEU A 110 -5.16 -6.44 6.89
N LEU A 111 -4.00 -7.06 6.62
CA LEU A 111 -3.91 -8.34 5.89
C LEU A 111 -4.55 -9.51 6.63
N LEU A 112 -4.56 -9.47 7.95
CA LEU A 112 -5.18 -10.47 8.80
C LEU A 112 -6.66 -10.18 9.09
N SER A 113 -7.14 -9.00 8.73
CA SER A 113 -8.52 -8.59 8.99
C SER A 113 -9.58 -9.52 8.38
N PRO A 114 -9.37 -10.26 7.25
CA PRO A 114 -10.33 -11.27 6.78
C PRO A 114 -10.68 -12.33 7.83
N LEU A 115 -9.78 -12.63 8.78
CA LEU A 115 -10.05 -13.53 9.91
C LEU A 115 -11.20 -13.02 10.81
N LEU A 116 -11.33 -11.71 10.95
CA LEU A 116 -12.42 -11.11 11.75
C LEU A 116 -13.80 -11.40 11.13
N PHE A 117 -13.84 -11.57 9.81
CA PHE A 117 -15.05 -11.84 9.03
C PHE A 117 -15.19 -13.33 8.63
N ARG A 118 -14.36 -14.21 9.19
CA ARG A 118 -14.36 -15.64 8.88
C ARG A 118 -15.73 -16.30 8.93
N ASN A 119 -16.55 -15.92 9.93
CA ASN A 119 -17.90 -16.46 10.09
C ASN A 119 -18.89 -16.00 9.01
N VAL A 120 -18.57 -14.90 8.33
CA VAL A 120 -19.42 -14.30 7.28
C VAL A 120 -18.93 -14.72 5.89
N LEU A 121 -17.61 -14.68 5.70
CA LEU A 121 -16.98 -15.01 4.41
C LEU A 121 -16.81 -16.51 4.19
N GLY A 122 -16.76 -17.30 5.27
CA GLY A 122 -16.28 -18.67 5.25
C GLY A 122 -14.75 -18.76 5.28
N VAL A 123 -14.22 -19.92 5.70
CA VAL A 123 -12.78 -20.14 5.92
C VAL A 123 -11.97 -19.97 4.65
N GLY A 124 -12.42 -20.61 3.56
CA GLY A 124 -11.70 -20.58 2.28
C GLY A 124 -11.61 -19.16 1.68
N ARG A 125 -12.74 -18.43 1.63
CA ARG A 125 -12.80 -17.07 1.09
C ARG A 125 -11.96 -16.10 1.92
N ALA A 126 -12.00 -16.21 3.26
CA ALA A 126 -11.20 -15.38 4.15
C ALA A 126 -9.69 -15.62 3.92
N PHE A 127 -9.27 -16.86 3.74
CA PHE A 127 -7.87 -17.19 3.44
C PHE A 127 -7.42 -16.69 2.07
N VAL A 128 -8.24 -16.90 1.03
CA VAL A 128 -7.93 -16.40 -0.33
C VAL A 128 -7.84 -14.88 -0.33
N LEU A 129 -8.75 -14.18 0.36
CA LEU A 129 -8.69 -12.72 0.49
C LEU A 129 -7.39 -12.28 1.18
N ALA A 130 -7.03 -12.91 2.30
CA ALA A 130 -5.78 -12.59 2.99
C ALA A 130 -4.55 -12.83 2.08
N LEU A 131 -4.53 -13.91 1.32
CA LEU A 131 -3.46 -14.21 0.35
C LEU A 131 -3.36 -13.15 -0.75
N LEU A 132 -4.49 -12.75 -1.36
CA LEU A 132 -4.53 -11.69 -2.36
C LEU A 132 -3.98 -10.37 -1.82
N LEU A 133 -4.35 -10.01 -0.59
CA LEU A 133 -3.85 -8.79 0.06
C LEU A 133 -2.36 -8.87 0.38
N VAL A 134 -1.84 -10.03 0.78
CA VAL A 134 -0.40 -10.20 1.10
C VAL A 134 0.48 -10.00 -0.14
N VAL A 135 0.06 -10.52 -1.29
CA VAL A 135 0.84 -10.45 -2.54
C VAL A 135 0.57 -9.21 -3.37
N SER A 136 -0.40 -8.38 -3.01
CA SER A 136 -0.76 -7.14 -3.71
C SER A 136 0.45 -6.18 -3.78
N PRO A 137 0.90 -5.78 -4.97
CA PRO A 137 1.98 -4.80 -5.15
C PRO A 137 1.68 -3.47 -4.47
N ILE A 138 0.47 -2.96 -4.60
CA ILE A 138 0.06 -1.66 -4.05
C ILE A 138 0.10 -1.70 -2.52
N LEU A 139 -0.47 -2.76 -1.90
CA LEU A 139 -0.40 -2.93 -0.45
C LEU A 139 1.03 -3.14 0.05
N LEU A 140 1.87 -3.83 -0.73
CA LEU A 140 3.27 -4.04 -0.36
C LEU A 140 4.03 -2.71 -0.38
N ILE A 141 3.89 -1.89 -1.43
CA ILE A 141 4.54 -0.59 -1.52
C ILE A 141 4.02 0.34 -0.43
N SER A 142 2.70 0.53 -0.30
CA SER A 142 2.09 1.41 0.71
C SER A 142 2.45 1.02 2.14
N SER A 143 2.64 -0.29 2.42
CA SER A 143 3.03 -0.76 3.75
C SER A 143 4.49 -0.49 4.11
N ARG A 144 5.36 -0.28 3.10
CA ARG A 144 6.78 0.00 3.25
C ARG A 144 7.11 1.48 3.13
N THR A 145 6.10 2.28 2.86
CA THR A 145 6.11 3.74 2.95
C THR A 145 5.25 4.16 4.14
N ASP A 146 5.44 5.35 4.65
CA ASP A 146 4.67 5.87 5.78
C ASP A 146 3.27 6.34 5.35
N SER A 147 2.49 5.41 4.78
CA SER A 147 1.19 5.70 4.18
C SER A 147 0.06 5.81 5.21
N ALA A 148 -0.52 7.00 5.34
CA ALA A 148 -1.70 7.24 6.16
C ALA A 148 -2.94 6.46 5.66
N MET A 149 -2.99 6.11 4.35
CA MET A 149 -4.09 5.34 3.75
C MET A 149 -4.19 3.91 4.30
N ILE A 150 -3.09 3.28 4.73
CA ILE A 150 -3.12 1.98 5.41
C ILE A 150 -3.93 2.07 6.72
N TRP A 151 -3.75 3.15 7.47
CA TRP A 151 -4.49 3.40 8.70
C TRP A 151 -5.97 3.72 8.42
N SER A 152 -6.25 4.45 7.33
CA SER A 152 -7.62 4.69 6.86
C SER A 152 -8.31 3.37 6.53
N ALA A 153 -7.67 2.50 5.76
CA ALA A 153 -8.20 1.17 5.40
C ALA A 153 -8.42 0.28 6.63
N LEU A 154 -7.48 0.25 7.56
CA LEU A 154 -7.60 -0.50 8.81
C LEU A 154 -8.78 0.02 9.66
N SER A 155 -8.93 1.35 9.77
CA SER A 155 -10.03 1.98 10.51
C SER A 155 -11.39 1.64 9.90
N VAL A 156 -11.51 1.63 8.56
CA VAL A 156 -12.72 1.19 7.84
C VAL A 156 -13.04 -0.26 8.19
N VAL A 157 -12.08 -1.16 8.06
CA VAL A 157 -12.31 -2.60 8.27
C VAL A 157 -12.67 -2.90 9.72
N LEU A 158 -11.99 -2.29 10.70
CA LEU A 158 -12.33 -2.41 12.11
C LEU A 158 -13.69 -1.81 12.42
N GLY A 159 -14.04 -0.67 11.83
CA GLY A 159 -15.35 -0.06 11.96
C GLY A 159 -16.47 -0.94 11.40
N LEU A 160 -16.29 -1.54 10.22
CA LEU A 160 -17.23 -2.50 9.63
C LEU A 160 -17.38 -3.75 10.49
N TRP A 161 -16.28 -4.29 11.03
CA TRP A 161 -16.33 -5.42 11.94
C TRP A 161 -17.08 -5.08 13.24
N ALA A 162 -16.79 -3.92 13.83
CA ALA A 162 -17.48 -3.45 15.03
C ALA A 162 -18.98 -3.24 14.75
N ALA A 163 -19.35 -2.68 13.59
CA ALA A 163 -20.74 -2.50 13.16
C ALA A 163 -21.46 -3.85 13.04
N HIS A 164 -20.82 -4.83 12.39
CA HIS A 164 -21.35 -6.20 12.31
C HIS A 164 -21.55 -6.81 13.70
N ARG A 165 -20.57 -6.67 14.60
CA ARG A 165 -20.69 -7.16 15.99
C ARG A 165 -21.77 -6.44 16.78
N TYR A 166 -21.95 -5.13 16.57
CA TYR A 166 -23.01 -4.36 17.19
C TYR A 166 -24.38 -4.84 16.75
N LEU A 167 -24.60 -5.02 15.46
CA LEU A 167 -25.87 -5.53 14.93
C LEU A 167 -26.21 -6.91 15.49
N LEU A 168 -25.22 -7.79 15.65
CA LEU A 168 -25.45 -9.13 16.21
C LEU A 168 -25.72 -9.11 17.71
N THR A 169 -24.93 -8.37 18.50
CA THR A 169 -24.92 -8.49 19.97
C THR A 169 -25.68 -7.39 20.70
N GLY A 170 -25.84 -6.22 20.08
CA GLY A 170 -26.40 -5.01 20.71
C GLY A 170 -25.56 -4.41 21.83
N ARG A 171 -24.33 -4.87 22.05
CA ARG A 171 -23.47 -4.34 23.11
C ARG A 171 -22.99 -2.93 22.76
N LYS A 172 -23.20 -1.98 23.69
CA LYS A 172 -22.82 -0.57 23.53
C LYS A 172 -21.34 -0.36 23.18
N SER A 173 -20.43 -1.21 23.70
CA SER A 173 -19.00 -1.13 23.40
C SER A 173 -18.66 -1.22 21.90
N TRP A 174 -19.43 -2.02 21.16
CA TRP A 174 -19.24 -2.12 19.69
C TRP A 174 -19.72 -0.87 18.96
N ALA A 175 -20.84 -0.28 19.41
CA ALA A 175 -21.31 0.99 18.85
C ALA A 175 -20.31 2.13 19.08
N VAL A 176 -19.74 2.19 20.29
CA VAL A 176 -18.67 3.14 20.61
C VAL A 176 -17.46 2.92 19.71
N LEU A 177 -17.04 1.67 19.51
CA LEU A 177 -15.91 1.35 18.64
C LEU A 177 -16.14 1.77 17.18
N VAL A 178 -17.38 1.61 16.66
CA VAL A 178 -17.74 2.13 15.32
C VAL A 178 -17.53 3.65 15.25
N ALA A 179 -18.02 4.38 16.25
CA ALA A 179 -17.89 5.83 16.28
C ALA A 179 -16.42 6.27 16.39
N VAL A 180 -15.64 5.59 17.23
CA VAL A 180 -14.19 5.86 17.36
C VAL A 180 -13.48 5.60 16.03
N CYS A 181 -13.70 4.44 15.38
CA CYS A 181 -13.07 4.13 14.08
C CYS A 181 -13.45 5.15 13.01
N LEU A 182 -14.72 5.59 12.96
CA LEU A 182 -15.18 6.59 12.02
C LEU A 182 -14.51 7.95 12.27
N MET A 183 -14.41 8.37 13.52
CA MET A 183 -13.80 9.65 13.87
C MET A 183 -12.28 9.62 13.66
N VAL A 184 -11.60 8.51 13.98
CA VAL A 184 -10.17 8.32 13.67
C VAL A 184 -9.95 8.36 12.16
N LEU A 185 -10.79 7.68 11.36
CA LEU A 185 -10.73 7.72 9.90
C LEU A 185 -10.83 9.15 9.36
N ILE A 186 -11.80 9.93 9.84
CA ILE A 186 -12.09 11.28 9.31
C ILE A 186 -11.06 12.33 9.74
N LEU A 187 -10.54 12.23 10.97
CA LEU A 187 -9.79 13.33 11.60
C LEU A 187 -8.30 13.05 11.83
N LEU A 188 -7.87 11.79 11.93
CA LEU A 188 -6.53 11.46 12.40
C LEU A 188 -5.67 10.71 11.38
N THR A 189 -6.28 10.11 10.36
CA THR A 189 -5.55 9.35 9.33
C THR A 189 -5.21 10.22 8.12
N ASP A 190 -5.58 9.78 6.93
CA ASP A 190 -5.34 10.52 5.69
C ASP A 190 -6.34 11.69 5.53
N PRO A 191 -5.95 12.82 4.93
CA PRO A 191 -6.86 13.93 4.64
C PRO A 191 -8.14 13.53 3.89
N THR A 192 -8.07 12.46 3.08
CA THR A 192 -9.22 11.91 2.34
C THR A 192 -10.11 10.98 3.17
N GLY A 193 -9.90 10.89 4.48
CA GLY A 193 -10.71 10.06 5.38
C GLY A 193 -12.20 10.34 5.31
N VAL A 194 -12.58 11.63 5.13
CA VAL A 194 -13.99 12.04 4.88
C VAL A 194 -14.53 11.38 3.61
N LEU A 195 -13.77 11.41 2.52
CA LEU A 195 -14.16 10.83 1.24
C LEU A 195 -14.23 9.31 1.33
N THR A 196 -13.27 8.69 2.00
CA THR A 196 -13.26 7.24 2.26
C THR A 196 -14.48 6.81 3.07
N ALA A 197 -14.85 7.55 4.11
CA ALA A 197 -16.06 7.30 4.87
C ALA A 197 -17.32 7.42 3.99
N LEU A 198 -17.38 8.45 3.14
CA LEU A 198 -18.50 8.65 2.20
C LEU A 198 -18.61 7.50 1.19
N ILE A 199 -17.49 7.03 0.61
CA ILE A 199 -17.45 5.88 -0.29
C ILE A 199 -18.08 4.66 0.38
N VAL A 200 -17.65 4.33 1.60
CA VAL A 200 -18.13 3.17 2.35
C VAL A 200 -19.62 3.28 2.71
N LEU A 201 -20.06 4.45 3.15
CA LEU A 201 -21.47 4.71 3.50
C LEU A 201 -22.39 4.62 2.26
N LEU A 202 -22.00 5.24 1.16
CA LEU A 202 -22.77 5.17 -0.09
C LEU A 202 -22.79 3.75 -0.64
N ALA A 203 -21.67 3.03 -0.59
CA ALA A 203 -21.61 1.62 -1.01
C ALA A 203 -22.52 0.74 -0.17
N GLY A 204 -22.52 0.94 1.16
CA GLY A 204 -23.43 0.24 2.06
C GLY A 204 -24.91 0.52 1.77
N TYR A 205 -25.24 1.78 1.52
CA TYR A 205 -26.60 2.20 1.15
C TYR A 205 -27.05 1.57 -0.19
N VAL A 206 -26.20 1.63 -1.21
CA VAL A 206 -26.49 1.04 -2.53
C VAL A 206 -26.64 -0.49 -2.42
N ALA A 207 -25.71 -1.15 -1.72
CA ALA A 207 -25.80 -2.59 -1.50
C ALA A 207 -27.11 -2.99 -0.82
N TRP A 208 -27.56 -2.19 0.16
CA TRP A 208 -28.84 -2.38 0.86
C TRP A 208 -30.04 -2.24 -0.07
N GLN A 209 -30.07 -1.18 -0.90
CA GLN A 209 -31.21 -0.93 -1.82
C GLN A 209 -31.36 -1.99 -2.90
N PHE A 210 -30.24 -2.51 -3.41
CA PHE A 210 -30.24 -3.53 -4.48
C PHE A 210 -30.21 -4.96 -3.96
N THR A 211 -30.33 -5.17 -2.64
CA THR A 211 -30.55 -6.51 -2.11
C THR A 211 -31.98 -6.93 -2.43
N PRO A 212 -32.22 -8.04 -3.15
CA PRO A 212 -33.56 -8.52 -3.41
C PRO A 212 -34.31 -8.68 -2.09
N LYS A 213 -35.49 -8.11 -2.01
CA LYS A 213 -36.40 -8.31 -0.86
C LYS A 213 -37.02 -9.72 -0.88
N GLU A 214 -36.98 -10.34 -2.04
CA GLU A 214 -37.33 -11.73 -2.28
C GLU A 214 -36.04 -12.58 -2.16
N ILE A 215 -35.71 -12.95 -0.94
CA ILE A 215 -34.94 -14.17 -0.72
C ILE A 215 -36.03 -15.24 -0.77
N ASP A 216 -36.17 -15.91 -1.91
CA ASP A 216 -37.22 -16.91 -2.17
C ASP A 216 -37.32 -18.05 -1.11
N ASP A 217 -36.35 -18.13 -0.20
CA ASP A 217 -36.25 -19.14 0.85
C ASP A 217 -36.49 -18.60 2.28
N LEU A 218 -36.66 -17.27 2.47
CA LEU A 218 -36.96 -16.71 3.79
C LEU A 218 -38.38 -16.12 3.78
N PRO A 219 -39.25 -16.51 4.72
CA PRO A 219 -40.56 -15.90 4.91
C PRO A 219 -40.42 -14.38 5.07
N ASP A 220 -41.32 -13.60 4.47
CA ASP A 220 -41.35 -12.12 4.54
C ASP A 220 -41.24 -11.62 5.98
N GLU A 221 -41.76 -12.34 6.96
CA GLU A 221 -41.62 -12.08 8.39
C GLU A 221 -40.17 -12.03 8.87
N GLN A 222 -39.25 -12.80 8.27
CA GLN A 222 -37.84 -12.79 8.69
C GLN A 222 -37.05 -11.61 8.13
N VAL A 223 -37.38 -11.16 6.93
CA VAL A 223 -36.78 -9.98 6.30
C VAL A 223 -37.27 -8.72 7.03
N GLU A 224 -38.54 -8.67 7.34
CA GLU A 224 -39.16 -7.60 8.13
C GLU A 224 -38.60 -7.54 9.57
N ALA A 225 -38.42 -8.71 10.21
CA ALA A 225 -37.79 -8.83 11.50
C ALA A 225 -36.32 -8.37 11.51
N LEU A 226 -35.57 -8.60 10.43
CA LEU A 226 -34.18 -8.12 10.31
C LEU A 226 -34.12 -6.60 10.15
N SER A 227 -34.99 -6.01 9.32
CA SER A 227 -35.06 -4.56 9.13
C SER A 227 -35.51 -3.84 10.40
N MET A 228 -36.51 -4.36 11.09
CA MET A 228 -36.93 -3.85 12.40
C MET A 228 -35.82 -3.93 13.45
N LYS A 229 -35.05 -5.03 13.46
CA LYS A 229 -33.92 -5.19 14.37
C LYS A 229 -32.80 -4.18 14.10
N ILE A 230 -32.51 -3.87 12.84
CA ILE A 230 -31.52 -2.84 12.48
C ILE A 230 -32.00 -1.46 12.92
N GLU A 231 -33.28 -1.14 12.68
CA GLU A 231 -33.87 0.14 13.08
C GLU A 231 -33.87 0.30 14.62
N GLU A 232 -34.22 -0.74 15.36
CA GLU A 232 -34.16 -0.76 16.82
C GLU A 232 -32.74 -0.52 17.33
N ARG A 233 -31.72 -1.16 16.70
CA ARG A 233 -30.30 -0.96 17.03
C ARG A 233 -29.85 0.45 16.76
N LEU A 234 -30.25 1.06 15.65
CA LEU A 234 -29.93 2.45 15.34
C LEU A 234 -30.60 3.42 16.29
N ARG A 235 -31.85 3.17 16.71
CA ARG A 235 -32.56 3.99 17.71
C ARG A 235 -31.92 3.87 19.11
N SER A 236 -31.44 2.69 19.48
CA SER A 236 -30.79 2.41 20.76
C SER A 236 -29.29 2.77 20.79
N TRP A 237 -28.79 3.47 19.77
CA TRP A 237 -27.39 3.86 19.69
C TRP A 237 -26.96 4.75 20.87
N PRO A 238 -25.87 4.41 21.57
CA PRO A 238 -25.40 5.19 22.73
C PRO A 238 -24.68 6.48 22.28
N ARG A 239 -25.46 7.47 21.83
CA ARG A 239 -24.94 8.68 21.15
C ARG A 239 -23.98 9.48 22.03
N LEU A 240 -24.34 9.73 23.29
CA LEU A 240 -23.53 10.53 24.21
C LEU A 240 -22.22 9.80 24.58
N GLU A 241 -22.30 8.52 24.93
CA GLU A 241 -21.13 7.71 25.25
C GLU A 241 -20.17 7.63 24.05
N SER A 242 -20.72 7.40 22.85
CA SER A 242 -19.95 7.37 21.60
C SER A 242 -19.26 8.71 21.30
N ALA A 243 -19.96 9.82 21.48
CA ALA A 243 -19.40 11.15 21.22
C ALA A 243 -18.28 11.50 22.21
N ILE A 244 -18.50 11.27 23.50
CA ILE A 244 -17.50 11.59 24.54
C ILE A 244 -16.25 10.75 24.36
N ILE A 245 -16.39 9.43 24.15
CA ILE A 245 -15.24 8.53 24.04
C ILE A 245 -14.48 8.82 22.74
N SER A 246 -15.18 9.06 21.62
CA SER A 246 -14.53 9.44 20.37
C SER A 246 -13.75 10.75 20.50
N LEU A 247 -14.35 11.78 21.12
CA LEU A 247 -13.68 13.05 21.37
C LEU A 247 -12.44 12.87 22.25
N LEU A 248 -12.57 12.08 23.33
CA LEU A 248 -11.43 11.79 24.20
C LEU A 248 -10.29 11.11 23.44
N VAL A 249 -10.59 10.10 22.63
CA VAL A 249 -9.59 9.38 21.80
C VAL A 249 -8.92 10.34 20.82
N ILE A 250 -9.70 11.21 20.15
CA ILE A 250 -9.15 12.19 19.21
C ILE A 250 -8.19 13.13 19.93
N VAL A 251 -8.61 13.71 21.07
CA VAL A 251 -7.78 14.64 21.84
C VAL A 251 -6.51 13.95 22.33
N LEU A 252 -6.62 12.76 22.90
CA LEU A 252 -5.45 12.04 23.41
C LEU A 252 -4.46 11.67 22.31
N LEU A 253 -4.95 11.18 21.16
CA LEU A 253 -4.07 10.78 20.05
C LEU A 253 -3.47 11.99 19.33
N SER A 254 -4.22 13.07 19.12
CA SER A 254 -3.69 14.24 18.42
C SER A 254 -2.72 15.06 19.28
N THR A 255 -2.86 15.04 20.61
CA THR A 255 -2.04 15.85 21.53
C THR A 255 -0.96 15.05 22.26
N LEU A 256 -0.65 13.80 21.85
CA LEU A 256 0.28 12.94 22.59
C LEU A 256 -0.07 12.85 24.09
N VAL A 257 -1.33 12.54 24.38
CA VAL A 257 -1.84 12.48 25.77
C VAL A 257 -1.64 13.83 26.50
N LEU A 258 -1.98 14.93 25.81
CA LEU A 258 -1.89 16.35 26.28
C LEU A 258 -0.46 16.90 26.42
N ILE A 259 0.57 16.16 26.01
CA ILE A 259 1.98 16.64 26.04
C ILE A 259 2.19 17.69 24.93
N TYR A 260 1.56 17.54 23.77
CA TYR A 260 1.71 18.41 22.61
C TYR A 260 0.35 18.98 22.12
N PRO A 261 -0.17 20.03 22.79
CA PRO A 261 -1.51 20.59 22.45
C PRO A 261 -1.63 21.11 21.03
N ALA A 262 -0.52 21.57 20.43
CA ALA A 262 -0.48 22.04 19.04
C ALA A 262 -0.84 20.97 18.01
N GLY A 263 -0.80 19.68 18.39
CA GLY A 263 -1.24 18.56 17.55
C GLY A 263 -2.71 18.63 17.12
N LEU A 264 -3.56 19.39 17.82
CA LEU A 264 -4.93 19.67 17.37
C LEU A 264 -4.99 20.49 16.06
N ASN A 265 -3.99 21.34 15.80
CA ASN A 265 -3.94 22.14 14.57
C ASN A 265 -3.79 21.26 13.32
N VAL A 266 -3.20 20.08 13.48
CA VAL A 266 -3.03 19.09 12.39
C VAL A 266 -4.37 18.66 11.81
N ILE A 267 -5.41 18.56 12.64
CA ILE A 267 -6.76 18.21 12.17
C ILE A 267 -7.29 19.29 11.23
N GLY A 268 -7.09 20.57 11.58
CA GLY A 268 -7.46 21.70 10.71
C GLY A 268 -6.67 21.74 9.41
N GLU A 269 -5.36 21.49 9.48
CA GLU A 269 -4.48 21.39 8.31
C GLU A 269 -4.91 20.23 7.39
N SER A 270 -5.15 19.04 7.94
CA SER A 270 -5.64 17.87 7.19
C SER A 270 -6.95 18.19 6.44
N LEU A 271 -7.90 18.82 7.12
CA LEU A 271 -9.16 19.26 6.47
C LEU A 271 -8.92 20.30 5.38
N SER A 272 -7.99 21.24 5.59
CA SER A 272 -7.60 22.23 4.58
C SER A 272 -6.98 21.56 3.34
N VAL A 273 -6.10 20.58 3.54
CA VAL A 273 -5.51 19.77 2.45
C VAL A 273 -6.61 19.03 1.69
N PHE A 274 -7.57 18.43 2.38
CA PHE A 274 -8.72 17.77 1.75
C PHE A 274 -9.51 18.73 0.85
N VAL A 275 -9.87 19.90 1.37
CA VAL A 275 -10.65 20.90 0.61
C VAL A 275 -9.86 21.43 -0.60
N ARG A 276 -8.57 21.71 -0.43
CA ARG A 276 -7.69 22.09 -1.55
C ARG A 276 -7.63 21.00 -2.62
N GLY A 277 -7.56 19.73 -2.21
CA GLY A 277 -7.54 18.57 -3.12
C GLY A 277 -8.79 18.41 -3.99
N LEU A 278 -9.91 19.04 -3.66
CA LEU A 278 -11.11 19.08 -4.53
C LEU A 278 -10.89 19.93 -5.79
N THR A 279 -10.06 20.95 -5.71
CA THR A 279 -9.87 21.93 -6.79
C THR A 279 -8.47 21.86 -7.42
N THR A 280 -7.45 21.62 -6.61
CA THR A 280 -6.05 21.62 -7.02
C THR A 280 -5.47 20.20 -6.95
N GLY A 281 -4.85 19.77 -8.07
CA GLY A 281 -4.10 18.51 -8.11
C GLY A 281 -2.76 18.61 -7.39
N GLN A 282 -2.19 17.46 -7.07
CA GLN A 282 -0.79 17.41 -6.62
C GLN A 282 0.13 17.74 -7.81
N PRO A 283 1.17 18.58 -7.63
CA PRO A 283 2.13 18.88 -8.68
C PRO A 283 2.75 17.60 -9.27
N GLY A 284 2.93 17.54 -10.58
CA GLY A 284 3.55 16.39 -11.26
C GLY A 284 2.69 15.12 -11.37
N LEU A 285 1.49 15.05 -10.75
CA LEU A 285 0.62 13.89 -10.87
C LEU A 285 -0.43 14.07 -11.97
N PRO A 286 -0.64 13.05 -12.84
CA PRO A 286 -1.68 13.10 -13.85
C PRO A 286 -3.07 12.95 -13.23
N ALA A 287 -4.09 13.42 -13.96
CA ALA A 287 -5.47 13.07 -13.66
C ALA A 287 -5.65 11.53 -13.64
N LEU A 288 -6.58 11.03 -12.84
CA LEU A 288 -6.86 9.58 -12.71
C LEU A 288 -5.69 8.77 -12.12
N PHE A 289 -4.77 9.40 -11.41
CA PHE A 289 -3.55 8.74 -10.91
C PHE A 289 -3.81 7.45 -10.13
N PRO A 290 -4.77 7.38 -9.16
CA PRO A 290 -5.07 6.13 -8.46
C PRO A 290 -5.55 5.01 -9.37
N ILE A 291 -6.35 5.35 -10.40
CA ILE A 291 -6.91 4.40 -11.36
C ILE A 291 -5.80 3.84 -12.23
N LEU A 292 -4.95 4.71 -12.77
CA LEU A 292 -3.78 4.30 -13.57
C LEU A 292 -2.80 3.47 -12.74
N THR A 293 -2.59 3.85 -11.48
CA THR A 293 -1.76 3.09 -10.54
C THR A 293 -2.33 1.67 -10.35
N THR A 294 -3.65 1.55 -10.17
CA THR A 294 -4.31 0.25 -10.05
C THR A 294 -4.12 -0.59 -11.33
N LEU A 295 -4.32 0.00 -12.51
CA LEU A 295 -4.14 -0.69 -13.78
C LEU A 295 -2.69 -1.11 -14.04
N PHE A 296 -1.71 -0.32 -13.60
CA PHE A 296 -0.31 -0.62 -13.86
C PHE A 296 0.29 -1.65 -12.91
N TYR A 297 -0.16 -1.71 -11.66
CA TYR A 297 0.39 -2.64 -10.67
C TYR A 297 -0.47 -3.88 -10.46
N GLU A 298 -1.80 -3.77 -10.66
CA GLU A 298 -2.77 -4.85 -10.37
C GLU A 298 -3.66 -5.19 -11.60
N PRO A 299 -3.11 -5.30 -12.84
CA PRO A 299 -3.92 -5.54 -14.03
C PRO A 299 -4.72 -6.84 -13.92
N TRP A 300 -4.15 -7.86 -13.29
CA TRP A 300 -4.80 -9.16 -13.09
C TRP A 300 -5.96 -9.08 -12.11
N LEU A 301 -5.80 -8.32 -11.02
CA LEU A 301 -6.85 -8.13 -10.04
C LEU A 301 -8.03 -7.36 -10.62
N VAL A 302 -7.75 -6.34 -11.44
CA VAL A 302 -8.79 -5.59 -12.16
C VAL A 302 -9.53 -6.50 -13.13
N LEU A 303 -8.81 -7.26 -13.96
CA LEU A 303 -9.40 -8.19 -14.92
C LEU A 303 -10.26 -9.25 -14.21
N LEU A 304 -9.70 -9.91 -13.19
CA LEU A 304 -10.42 -10.93 -12.42
C LEU A 304 -11.57 -10.35 -11.61
N GLY A 305 -11.48 -9.13 -11.13
CA GLY A 305 -12.57 -8.43 -10.45
C GLY A 305 -13.75 -8.15 -11.37
N LEU A 306 -13.48 -7.70 -12.59
CA LEU A 306 -14.52 -7.53 -13.62
C LEU A 306 -15.14 -8.88 -14.00
N VAL A 307 -14.32 -9.91 -14.23
CA VAL A 307 -14.80 -11.28 -14.49
C VAL A 307 -15.64 -11.78 -13.32
N ALA A 308 -15.21 -11.56 -12.07
CA ALA A 308 -15.97 -11.93 -10.88
C ALA A 308 -17.36 -11.29 -10.86
N TRP A 309 -17.43 -9.98 -11.11
CA TRP A 309 -18.69 -9.26 -11.12
C TRP A 309 -19.68 -9.82 -12.16
N PHE A 310 -19.22 -10.00 -13.41
CA PHE A 310 -20.06 -10.50 -14.48
C PHE A 310 -20.42 -11.99 -14.31
N TRP A 311 -19.43 -12.83 -13.95
CA TRP A 311 -19.66 -14.27 -13.77
C TRP A 311 -20.62 -14.57 -12.62
N LEU A 312 -20.37 -13.99 -11.44
CA LEU A 312 -21.25 -14.18 -10.28
C LEU A 312 -22.65 -13.59 -10.53
N GLY A 313 -22.73 -12.49 -11.31
CA GLY A 313 -24.00 -11.88 -11.71
C GLY A 313 -24.82 -12.79 -12.60
N GLN A 314 -24.21 -13.32 -13.65
CA GLN A 314 -24.90 -14.24 -14.56
C GLN A 314 -25.31 -15.56 -13.89
N ALA A 315 -24.49 -16.02 -12.93
CA ALA A 315 -24.78 -17.22 -12.16
C ALA A 315 -25.83 -17.01 -11.04
N GLY A 316 -26.29 -15.78 -10.81
CA GLY A 316 -27.21 -15.46 -9.73
C GLY A 316 -26.61 -15.63 -8.32
N ARG A 317 -25.27 -15.62 -8.20
CA ARG A 317 -24.53 -15.90 -6.96
C ARG A 317 -23.95 -14.65 -6.28
N ILE A 318 -24.34 -13.45 -6.73
CA ILE A 318 -23.92 -12.20 -6.09
C ILE A 318 -24.54 -12.09 -4.70
N THR A 319 -23.69 -12.11 -3.67
CA THR A 319 -24.11 -11.88 -2.29
C THR A 319 -24.20 -10.38 -1.97
N TRP A 320 -24.77 -10.04 -0.81
CA TRP A 320 -24.77 -8.65 -0.32
C TRP A 320 -23.34 -8.09 -0.20
N ILE A 321 -22.37 -8.91 0.24
CA ILE A 321 -20.96 -8.52 0.36
C ILE A 321 -20.37 -8.18 -1.00
N ASP A 322 -20.71 -8.93 -2.04
CA ASP A 322 -20.22 -8.66 -3.39
C ASP A 322 -20.82 -7.37 -3.97
N ARG A 323 -22.09 -7.09 -3.69
CA ARG A 323 -22.71 -5.80 -4.06
C ARG A 323 -22.05 -4.64 -3.34
N PHE A 324 -21.78 -4.80 -2.04
CA PHE A 324 -21.03 -3.82 -1.26
C PHE A 324 -19.64 -3.59 -1.86
N ALA A 325 -18.91 -4.65 -2.18
CA ALA A 325 -17.60 -4.56 -2.81
C ALA A 325 -17.65 -3.89 -4.19
N GLY A 326 -18.61 -4.28 -5.04
CA GLY A 326 -18.81 -3.65 -6.36
C GLY A 326 -19.16 -2.17 -6.25
N ALA A 327 -20.04 -1.79 -5.34
CA ALA A 327 -20.40 -0.40 -5.09
C ALA A 327 -19.20 0.39 -4.52
N THR A 328 -18.42 -0.20 -3.60
CA THR A 328 -17.19 0.43 -3.07
C THR A 328 -16.18 0.66 -4.20
N ALA A 329 -15.96 -0.32 -5.07
CA ALA A 329 -15.09 -0.16 -6.24
C ALA A 329 -15.58 0.93 -7.19
N PHE A 330 -16.89 1.01 -7.44
CA PHE A 330 -17.49 2.04 -8.28
C PHE A 330 -17.31 3.43 -7.68
N PHE A 331 -17.64 3.65 -6.40
CA PHE A 331 -17.45 4.95 -5.76
C PHE A 331 -15.97 5.29 -5.57
N GLY A 332 -15.10 4.29 -5.35
CA GLY A 332 -13.65 4.46 -5.34
C GLY A 332 -13.11 4.91 -6.70
N LEU A 333 -13.63 4.36 -7.78
CA LEU A 333 -13.31 4.79 -9.15
C LEU A 333 -13.77 6.24 -9.40
N VAL A 334 -15.00 6.59 -8.99
CA VAL A 334 -15.50 7.96 -9.09
C VAL A 334 -14.63 8.91 -8.28
N ALA A 335 -14.30 8.56 -7.03
CA ALA A 335 -13.42 9.37 -6.19
C ALA A 335 -12.03 9.54 -6.82
N GLY A 336 -11.41 8.47 -7.31
CA GLY A 336 -10.11 8.51 -8.00
C GLY A 336 -10.13 9.30 -9.31
N ALA A 337 -11.31 9.44 -9.94
CA ALA A 337 -11.47 10.21 -11.18
C ALA A 337 -11.66 11.72 -10.91
N PHE A 338 -12.36 12.09 -9.85
CA PHE A 338 -12.77 13.48 -9.62
C PHE A 338 -11.99 14.19 -8.52
N TYR A 339 -11.45 13.47 -7.53
CA TYR A 339 -10.64 14.07 -6.47
C TYR A 339 -9.21 14.26 -6.94
N ARG A 340 -8.84 15.51 -7.21
CA ARG A 340 -7.53 15.86 -7.80
C ARG A 340 -6.35 15.71 -6.83
N GLY A 341 -6.61 15.77 -5.52
CA GLY A 341 -5.61 15.57 -4.48
C GLY A 341 -5.21 14.11 -4.24
N ALA A 342 -5.74 13.16 -5.04
CA ALA A 342 -5.46 11.74 -4.84
C ALA A 342 -4.05 11.35 -5.30
N GLY A 343 -3.28 10.74 -4.40
CA GLY A 343 -1.98 10.10 -4.67
C GLY A 343 -2.11 8.61 -5.05
N ALA A 344 -0.97 7.96 -5.18
CA ALA A 344 -0.87 6.53 -5.53
C ALA A 344 -1.57 5.62 -4.52
N ASP A 345 -1.45 5.91 -3.23
CA ASP A 345 -2.00 5.13 -2.10
C ASP A 345 -3.52 5.01 -2.15
N HIS A 346 -4.19 5.99 -2.76
CA HIS A 346 -5.65 6.00 -2.93
C HIS A 346 -6.14 4.90 -3.88
N ALA A 347 -5.24 4.20 -4.58
CA ALA A 347 -5.55 2.95 -5.28
C ALA A 347 -6.15 1.87 -4.35
N LEU A 348 -5.95 1.98 -3.02
CA LEU A 348 -6.59 1.10 -2.03
C LEU A 348 -8.12 1.17 -2.05
N TRP A 349 -8.73 2.27 -2.51
CA TRP A 349 -10.18 2.35 -2.73
C TRP A 349 -10.69 1.34 -3.77
N LEU A 350 -9.82 0.90 -4.69
CA LEU A 350 -10.14 -0.08 -5.73
C LEU A 350 -9.64 -1.48 -5.37
N ILE A 351 -8.44 -1.60 -4.83
CA ILE A 351 -7.79 -2.90 -4.58
C ILE A 351 -8.54 -3.73 -3.54
N LEU A 352 -8.93 -3.13 -2.41
CA LEU A 352 -9.61 -3.86 -1.34
C LEU A 352 -10.94 -4.47 -1.79
N PRO A 353 -11.86 -3.72 -2.43
CA PRO A 353 -13.10 -4.30 -2.92
C PRO A 353 -12.91 -5.27 -4.09
N LEU A 354 -11.96 -5.03 -5.00
CA LEU A 354 -11.66 -5.97 -6.08
C LEU A 354 -11.13 -7.31 -5.54
N ALA A 355 -10.23 -7.28 -4.56
CA ALA A 355 -9.73 -8.49 -3.89
C ALA A 355 -10.87 -9.27 -3.21
N LEU A 356 -11.83 -8.56 -2.61
CA LEU A 356 -13.00 -9.18 -2.00
C LEU A 356 -13.90 -9.86 -3.03
N LEU A 357 -14.12 -9.28 -4.21
CA LEU A 357 -14.84 -9.91 -5.33
C LEU A 357 -14.10 -11.13 -5.87
N VAL A 358 -12.80 -10.98 -6.14
CA VAL A 358 -11.97 -12.07 -6.67
C VAL A 358 -11.91 -13.24 -5.69
N SER A 359 -11.86 -12.99 -4.39
CA SER A 359 -11.86 -14.07 -3.37
C SER A 359 -13.12 -14.95 -3.48
N HIS A 360 -14.27 -14.37 -3.78
CA HIS A 360 -15.51 -15.14 -3.99
C HIS A 360 -15.46 -15.95 -5.30
N LEU A 361 -15.04 -15.32 -6.40
CA LEU A 361 -14.87 -16.01 -7.69
C LEU A 361 -13.99 -17.25 -7.53
N VAL A 362 -12.86 -17.12 -6.83
CA VAL A 362 -11.93 -18.26 -6.61
C VAL A 362 -12.61 -19.43 -5.92
N ILE A 363 -13.36 -19.17 -4.86
CA ILE A 363 -14.07 -20.24 -4.14
C ILE A 363 -15.10 -20.92 -5.06
N VAL A 364 -15.89 -20.14 -5.80
CA VAL A 364 -16.85 -20.69 -6.77
C VAL A 364 -16.17 -21.53 -7.84
N LEU A 365 -15.01 -21.10 -8.34
CA LEU A 365 -14.24 -21.86 -9.34
C LEU A 365 -13.66 -23.18 -8.79
N LEU A 366 -13.32 -23.21 -7.50
CA LEU A 366 -12.74 -24.39 -6.84
C LEU A 366 -13.81 -25.41 -6.41
N GLU A 367 -14.91 -24.93 -5.83
CA GLU A 367 -15.91 -25.80 -5.17
C GLU A 367 -16.95 -26.37 -6.14
N GLU A 368 -17.30 -25.63 -7.19
CA GLU A 368 -18.40 -26.02 -8.06
C GLU A 368 -18.04 -27.19 -8.99
N LEU A 369 -18.75 -28.30 -8.85
CA LEU A 369 -18.67 -29.42 -9.76
C LEU A 369 -19.44 -29.11 -11.05
N VAL A 370 -18.91 -29.58 -12.19
CA VAL A 370 -19.58 -29.44 -13.50
C VAL A 370 -20.17 -30.79 -13.87
N PRO A 371 -21.50 -30.91 -13.93
CA PRO A 371 -22.14 -32.16 -14.37
C PRO A 371 -21.81 -32.45 -15.83
N ASP A 372 -21.46 -33.71 -16.12
CA ASP A 372 -21.16 -34.19 -17.47
C ASP A 372 -22.06 -35.37 -17.81
N PRO A 373 -22.77 -35.36 -18.97
CA PRO A 373 -23.67 -36.43 -19.36
C PRO A 373 -22.95 -37.74 -19.70
N VAL A 374 -21.65 -37.70 -20.00
CA VAL A 374 -20.86 -38.93 -20.34
C VAL A 374 -20.19 -39.51 -19.11
N TRP A 375 -19.63 -38.64 -18.24
CA TRP A 375 -18.82 -39.05 -17.10
C TRP A 375 -19.53 -38.87 -15.75
N GLY A 376 -20.79 -38.39 -15.75
CA GLY A 376 -21.53 -37.99 -14.55
C GLY A 376 -21.00 -36.68 -13.96
N GLU A 377 -19.69 -36.63 -13.65
CA GLU A 377 -18.98 -35.41 -13.23
C GLU A 377 -17.62 -35.36 -13.91
N VAL A 378 -17.20 -34.15 -14.33
CA VAL A 378 -15.86 -33.96 -14.89
C VAL A 378 -14.83 -34.09 -13.78
N PRO A 379 -13.80 -34.95 -13.94
CA PRO A 379 -12.81 -35.16 -12.90
C PRO A 379 -12.12 -33.86 -12.47
N PRO A 380 -11.89 -33.62 -11.17
CA PRO A 380 -11.26 -32.38 -10.69
C PRO A 380 -9.86 -32.13 -11.26
N TRP A 381 -9.11 -33.19 -11.59
CA TRP A 381 -7.79 -33.08 -12.17
C TRP A 381 -7.79 -32.40 -13.55
N SER A 382 -8.88 -32.47 -14.33
CA SER A 382 -8.96 -31.83 -15.63
C SER A 382 -8.87 -30.31 -15.53
N ARG A 383 -9.52 -29.71 -14.50
CA ARG A 383 -9.42 -28.27 -14.21
C ARG A 383 -8.00 -27.89 -13.78
N ALA A 384 -7.38 -28.73 -12.96
CA ALA A 384 -6.01 -28.53 -12.51
C ALA A 384 -5.02 -28.59 -13.68
N LEU A 385 -5.20 -29.55 -14.60
CA LEU A 385 -4.38 -29.66 -15.81
C LEU A 385 -4.52 -28.44 -16.72
N ILE A 386 -5.77 -28.00 -16.98
CA ILE A 386 -6.03 -26.81 -17.79
C ILE A 386 -5.42 -25.56 -17.11
N ALA A 387 -5.56 -25.43 -15.78
CA ALA A 387 -4.96 -24.34 -15.03
C ALA A 387 -3.43 -24.34 -15.15
N LEU A 388 -2.80 -25.51 -15.06
CA LEU A 388 -1.36 -25.67 -15.21
C LEU A 388 -0.89 -25.27 -16.62
N VAL A 389 -1.57 -25.75 -17.67
CA VAL A 389 -1.27 -25.40 -19.06
C VAL A 389 -1.46 -23.91 -19.30
N ALA A 390 -2.58 -23.33 -18.84
CA ALA A 390 -2.83 -21.90 -18.94
C ALA A 390 -1.76 -21.07 -18.22
N PHE A 391 -1.35 -21.49 -17.02
CA PHE A 391 -0.26 -20.84 -16.27
C PHE A 391 1.04 -20.83 -17.08
N PHE A 392 1.46 -21.97 -17.64
CA PHE A 392 2.70 -22.04 -18.42
C PHE A 392 2.63 -21.24 -19.73
N LEU A 393 1.49 -21.22 -20.40
CA LEU A 393 1.30 -20.41 -21.60
C LEU A 393 1.35 -18.91 -21.29
N LEU A 394 0.76 -18.49 -20.16
CA LEU A 394 0.84 -17.11 -19.68
C LEU A 394 2.27 -16.73 -19.26
N ALA A 395 2.99 -17.65 -18.60
CA ALA A 395 4.40 -17.46 -18.26
C ALA A 395 5.28 -17.33 -19.52
N MET A 396 5.05 -18.17 -20.53
CA MET A 396 5.72 -18.08 -21.82
C MET A 396 5.40 -16.76 -22.53
N LEU A 397 4.14 -16.33 -22.54
CA LEU A 397 3.73 -15.04 -23.07
C LEU A 397 4.46 -13.89 -22.35
N SER A 398 4.52 -13.94 -21.02
CA SER A 398 5.22 -12.94 -20.23
C SER A 398 6.72 -12.86 -20.57
N ILE A 399 7.39 -13.99 -20.75
CA ILE A 399 8.80 -14.04 -21.15
C ILE A 399 9.01 -13.39 -22.52
N HIS A 400 8.15 -13.69 -23.49
CA HIS A 400 8.24 -13.11 -24.83
C HIS A 400 7.92 -11.62 -24.84
N LEU A 401 6.92 -11.17 -24.09
CA LEU A 401 6.61 -9.76 -23.90
C LEU A 401 7.78 -9.01 -23.22
N GLN A 402 8.40 -9.62 -22.21
CA GLN A 402 9.58 -9.05 -21.56
C GLN A 402 10.79 -8.96 -22.51
N SER A 403 10.99 -9.97 -23.36
CA SER A 403 12.01 -9.95 -24.41
C SER A 403 11.74 -8.84 -25.41
N LEU A 404 10.50 -8.70 -25.86
CA LEU A 404 10.08 -7.61 -26.76
C LEU A 404 10.30 -6.24 -26.11
N GLY A 405 9.86 -6.04 -24.87
CA GLY A 405 10.06 -4.79 -24.15
C GLY A 405 11.54 -4.40 -24.03
N ARG A 406 12.41 -5.38 -23.77
CA ARG A 406 13.86 -5.16 -23.68
C ARG A 406 14.46 -4.76 -25.03
N SER A 407 14.07 -5.42 -26.11
CA SER A 407 14.58 -5.09 -27.45
C SER A 407 14.04 -3.76 -27.97
N LEU A 408 12.81 -3.39 -27.62
CA LEU A 408 12.23 -2.07 -27.93
C LEU A 408 12.96 -0.92 -27.23
N LEU A 409 13.45 -1.12 -26.01
CA LEU A 409 14.28 -0.11 -25.34
C LEU A 409 15.60 0.15 -26.08
N GLN A 410 16.16 -0.87 -26.75
CA GLN A 410 17.41 -0.74 -27.48
C GLN A 410 17.24 -0.12 -28.88
N ALA A 411 16.19 -0.53 -29.60
CA ALA A 411 15.95 -0.14 -30.98
C ALA A 411 14.45 -0.05 -31.32
N PRO A 412 13.73 1.01 -30.88
CA PRO A 412 12.26 1.10 -31.03
C PRO A 412 11.80 1.07 -32.49
N ASP A 413 12.58 1.65 -33.39
CA ASP A 413 12.22 1.84 -34.82
C ASP A 413 12.32 0.55 -35.66
N THR A 414 12.79 -0.55 -35.10
CA THR A 414 13.04 -1.79 -35.84
C THR A 414 11.93 -2.83 -35.73
N ILE A 415 10.80 -2.51 -35.11
CA ILE A 415 9.72 -3.49 -34.81
C ILE A 415 9.14 -4.15 -36.08
N LEU A 416 9.07 -3.42 -37.18
CA LEU A 416 8.55 -3.91 -38.46
C LEU A 416 9.67 -4.32 -39.45
N GLN A 417 10.94 -4.25 -39.06
CA GLN A 417 12.06 -4.64 -39.92
C GLN A 417 12.24 -6.17 -39.89
N PRO A 418 12.07 -6.88 -41.01
CA PRO A 418 12.26 -8.33 -41.07
C PRO A 418 13.64 -8.74 -40.58
N GLY A 419 13.68 -9.77 -39.72
CA GLY A 419 14.93 -10.29 -39.14
C GLY A 419 15.50 -9.51 -37.97
N SER A 420 14.90 -8.37 -37.58
CA SER A 420 15.28 -7.66 -36.36
C SER A 420 14.90 -8.46 -35.11
N VAL A 421 15.58 -8.20 -33.98
CA VAL A 421 15.28 -8.84 -32.68
C VAL A 421 13.84 -8.51 -32.26
N ASN A 422 13.38 -7.28 -32.54
CA ASN A 422 12.01 -6.85 -32.24
C ASN A 422 10.97 -7.64 -33.04
N ALA A 423 11.17 -7.80 -34.35
CA ALA A 423 10.27 -8.57 -35.20
C ALA A 423 10.21 -10.04 -34.77
N VAL A 424 11.36 -10.64 -34.45
CA VAL A 424 11.42 -12.05 -33.96
C VAL A 424 10.71 -12.18 -32.63
N SER A 425 10.93 -11.27 -31.67
CA SER A 425 10.24 -11.28 -30.37
C SER A 425 8.72 -11.12 -30.53
N LEU A 426 8.27 -10.23 -31.45
CA LEU A 426 6.86 -10.06 -31.76
C LEU A 426 6.23 -11.33 -32.34
N VAL A 427 6.95 -12.02 -33.25
CA VAL A 427 6.49 -13.31 -33.83
C VAL A 427 6.29 -14.34 -32.72
N TRP A 428 7.19 -14.44 -31.74
CA TRP A 428 7.03 -15.36 -30.61
C TRP A 428 5.84 -15.00 -29.73
N VAL A 429 5.55 -13.72 -29.51
CA VAL A 429 4.32 -13.27 -28.83
C VAL A 429 3.08 -13.77 -29.59
N VAL A 430 3.03 -13.56 -30.91
CA VAL A 430 1.90 -13.97 -31.74
C VAL A 430 1.75 -15.51 -31.73
N ILE A 431 2.85 -16.27 -31.86
CA ILE A 431 2.81 -17.73 -31.79
C ILE A 431 2.28 -18.21 -30.43
N THR A 432 2.69 -17.57 -29.33
CA THR A 432 2.20 -17.94 -27.99
C THR A 432 0.72 -17.66 -27.83
N LEU A 433 0.25 -16.52 -28.32
CA LEU A 433 -1.20 -16.20 -28.35
C LEU A 433 -1.99 -17.22 -29.17
N LEU A 434 -1.45 -17.64 -30.33
CA LEU A 434 -2.05 -18.68 -31.15
C LEU A 434 -2.15 -20.01 -30.39
N PHE A 435 -1.08 -20.40 -29.67
CA PHE A 435 -1.11 -21.60 -28.84
C PHE A 435 -2.13 -21.50 -27.71
N MET A 436 -2.31 -20.33 -27.10
CA MET A 436 -3.38 -20.12 -26.10
C MET A 436 -4.77 -20.34 -26.69
N VAL A 437 -5.03 -19.79 -27.89
CA VAL A 437 -6.31 -19.97 -28.57
C VAL A 437 -6.55 -21.43 -28.98
N ILE A 438 -5.57 -22.07 -29.62
CA ILE A 438 -5.65 -23.47 -30.04
C ILE A 438 -5.79 -24.38 -28.83
N GLY A 439 -4.98 -24.20 -27.79
CA GLY A 439 -5.03 -24.98 -26.55
C GLY A 439 -6.37 -24.82 -25.83
N GLY A 440 -6.90 -23.61 -25.77
CA GLY A 440 -8.24 -23.34 -25.24
C GLY A 440 -9.35 -24.03 -26.03
N PHE A 441 -9.28 -23.99 -27.37
CA PHE A 441 -10.22 -24.68 -28.24
C PHE A 441 -10.14 -26.20 -28.06
N LEU A 442 -8.95 -26.78 -28.04
CA LEU A 442 -8.74 -28.21 -27.81
C LEU A 442 -9.26 -28.64 -26.43
N ALA A 443 -8.95 -27.89 -25.38
CA ALA A 443 -9.46 -28.16 -24.05
C ALA A 443 -10.99 -28.10 -24.00
N ALA A 444 -11.60 -27.11 -24.66
CA ALA A 444 -13.04 -26.96 -24.72
C ALA A 444 -13.73 -28.06 -25.51
N SER A 445 -13.06 -28.63 -26.53
CA SER A 445 -13.57 -29.76 -27.31
C SER A 445 -13.55 -31.07 -26.53
N VAL A 446 -12.59 -31.24 -25.61
CA VAL A 446 -12.45 -32.46 -24.78
C VAL A 446 -13.29 -32.37 -23.51
N TRP A 447 -13.21 -31.26 -22.77
CA TRP A 447 -13.81 -31.10 -21.43
C TRP A 447 -14.95 -30.06 -21.36
N ARG A 448 -15.40 -29.55 -22.47
CA ARG A 448 -16.41 -28.50 -22.58
C ARG A 448 -15.92 -27.09 -22.15
N VAL A 449 -16.60 -26.09 -22.66
CA VAL A 449 -16.30 -24.66 -22.43
C VAL A 449 -16.31 -24.29 -20.94
N PRO A 450 -17.32 -24.67 -20.11
CA PRO A 450 -17.35 -24.25 -18.70
C PRO A 450 -16.15 -24.78 -17.89
N VAL A 451 -15.70 -26.01 -18.13
CA VAL A 451 -14.52 -26.59 -17.43
C VAL A 451 -13.26 -25.89 -17.86
N THR A 452 -13.11 -25.65 -19.17
CA THR A 452 -11.95 -24.97 -19.75
C THR A 452 -11.83 -23.56 -19.23
N MET A 453 -12.93 -22.77 -19.20
CA MET A 453 -12.93 -21.41 -18.66
C MET A 453 -12.53 -21.38 -17.18
N ARG A 454 -13.05 -22.30 -16.36
CA ARG A 454 -12.69 -22.38 -14.94
C ARG A 454 -11.23 -22.72 -14.74
N GLY A 455 -10.70 -23.70 -15.47
CA GLY A 455 -9.29 -24.02 -15.43
C GLY A 455 -8.42 -22.86 -15.89
N ALA A 456 -8.77 -22.20 -17.00
CA ALA A 456 -8.04 -21.03 -17.50
C ALA A 456 -8.04 -19.86 -16.51
N LEU A 457 -9.17 -19.57 -15.85
CA LEU A 457 -9.25 -18.52 -14.83
C LEU A 457 -8.40 -18.85 -13.59
N LEU A 458 -8.37 -20.13 -13.16
CA LEU A 458 -7.49 -20.54 -12.07
C LEU A 458 -6.01 -20.44 -12.46
N GLY A 459 -5.66 -20.79 -13.70
CA GLY A 459 -4.31 -20.61 -14.24
C GLY A 459 -3.91 -19.14 -14.32
N LEU A 460 -4.82 -18.28 -14.78
CA LEU A 460 -4.63 -16.83 -14.82
C LEU A 460 -4.43 -16.26 -13.40
N MET A 461 -5.20 -16.74 -12.43
CA MET A 461 -5.06 -16.30 -11.05
C MET A 461 -3.71 -16.71 -10.46
N ALA A 462 -3.30 -17.97 -10.64
CA ALA A 462 -2.00 -18.44 -10.16
C ALA A 462 -0.84 -17.65 -10.78
N PHE A 463 -0.92 -17.38 -12.10
CA PHE A 463 0.03 -16.52 -12.80
C PHE A 463 -0.01 -15.08 -12.29
N GLY A 464 -1.21 -14.52 -12.07
CA GLY A 464 -1.40 -13.19 -11.52
C GLY A 464 -0.80 -13.03 -10.12
N LEU A 465 -1.01 -14.00 -9.22
CA LEU A 465 -0.39 -14.00 -7.89
C LEU A 465 1.15 -13.98 -7.95
N LEU A 466 1.73 -14.81 -8.82
CA LEU A 466 3.20 -14.87 -8.97
C LEU A 466 3.76 -13.58 -9.55
N THR A 467 3.12 -13.03 -10.58
CA THR A 467 3.56 -11.79 -11.22
C THR A 467 3.32 -10.57 -10.34
N SER A 468 2.22 -10.53 -9.58
CA SER A 468 1.97 -9.49 -8.58
C SER A 468 3.04 -9.48 -7.49
N LEU A 469 3.38 -10.66 -6.94
CA LEU A 469 4.45 -10.76 -5.96
C LEU A 469 5.79 -10.26 -6.53
N GLY A 470 6.16 -10.70 -7.73
CA GLY A 470 7.42 -10.29 -8.38
C GLY A 470 7.47 -8.80 -8.72
N SER A 471 6.38 -8.24 -9.26
CA SER A 471 6.30 -6.82 -9.61
C SER A 471 6.25 -5.94 -8.35
N GLY A 472 5.52 -6.37 -7.33
CA GLY A 472 5.45 -5.69 -6.04
C GLY A 472 6.81 -5.64 -5.33
N TRP A 473 7.50 -6.77 -5.28
CA TRP A 473 8.86 -6.83 -4.72
C TRP A 473 9.84 -5.94 -5.47
N ARG A 474 9.80 -6.00 -6.81
CA ARG A 474 10.65 -5.13 -7.65
C ARG A 474 10.40 -3.66 -7.36
N ALA A 475 9.14 -3.22 -7.37
CA ALA A 475 8.78 -1.82 -7.16
C ALA A 475 9.04 -1.34 -5.72
N ALA A 476 8.88 -2.23 -4.73
CA ALA A 476 9.04 -1.89 -3.32
C ALA A 476 10.50 -1.94 -2.84
N VAL A 477 11.39 -2.68 -3.52
CA VAL A 477 12.79 -2.90 -3.11
C VAL A 477 13.76 -2.46 -4.19
N TYR A 478 13.80 -3.14 -5.34
CA TYR A 478 14.84 -2.91 -6.36
C TYR A 478 14.72 -1.58 -7.12
N THR A 479 13.50 -1.11 -7.36
CA THR A 479 13.24 0.15 -8.08
C THR A 479 12.60 1.21 -7.19
N SER A 480 12.64 1.03 -5.88
CA SER A 480 12.04 1.95 -4.90
C SER A 480 12.63 3.36 -4.94
N ALA A 481 13.90 3.50 -5.31
CA ALA A 481 14.59 4.78 -5.48
C ALA A 481 14.71 5.22 -6.96
N ASN A 482 13.96 4.59 -7.87
CA ASN A 482 14.04 4.91 -9.30
C ASN A 482 12.86 5.80 -9.71
N ALA A 483 13.14 6.98 -10.25
CA ALA A 483 12.12 7.92 -10.73
C ALA A 483 11.31 7.39 -11.93
N THR A 484 11.80 6.38 -12.69
CA THR A 484 11.02 5.76 -13.78
C THR A 484 9.92 4.83 -13.29
N GLU A 485 9.90 4.51 -11.99
CA GLU A 485 8.80 3.76 -11.38
C GLU A 485 7.57 4.66 -11.23
N TRP A 486 6.43 4.20 -11.71
CA TRP A 486 5.19 5.00 -11.72
C TRP A 486 4.80 5.52 -10.32
N TRP A 487 5.07 4.73 -9.30
CA TRP A 487 4.82 5.11 -7.89
C TRP A 487 5.71 6.27 -7.42
N ASN A 488 6.92 6.40 -7.97
CA ASN A 488 7.98 7.31 -7.52
C ASN A 488 8.36 8.31 -8.58
N ARG A 489 7.47 9.21 -8.97
CA ARG A 489 7.77 10.23 -10.00
C ARG A 489 8.88 11.20 -9.59
N GLU A 490 8.97 11.47 -8.29
CA GLU A 490 10.09 12.17 -7.66
C GLU A 490 10.74 11.22 -6.66
N ALA A 491 11.73 10.50 -7.11
CA ALA A 491 12.44 9.53 -6.29
C ALA A 491 13.58 10.18 -5.54
N VAL A 492 13.65 9.92 -4.23
CA VAL A 492 14.79 10.31 -3.42
C VAL A 492 15.98 9.40 -3.74
N SER A 493 17.12 10.02 -4.04
CA SER A 493 18.34 9.30 -4.37
C SER A 493 18.99 8.65 -3.14
N PRO A 494 19.56 7.44 -3.26
CA PRO A 494 20.39 6.85 -2.21
C PRO A 494 21.61 7.71 -1.82
N GLU A 495 22.00 8.68 -2.65
CA GLU A 495 23.10 9.61 -2.33
C GLU A 495 22.83 10.48 -1.09
N VAL A 496 21.57 10.59 -0.65
CA VAL A 496 21.22 11.22 0.64
C VAL A 496 21.89 10.47 1.82
N HIS A 497 21.92 9.14 1.79
CA HIS A 497 22.62 8.34 2.78
C HIS A 497 24.15 8.52 2.67
N LEU A 498 24.67 8.64 1.45
CA LEU A 498 26.09 8.89 1.20
C LEU A 498 26.50 10.27 1.73
N LEU A 499 25.66 11.31 1.57
CA LEU A 499 25.88 12.63 2.16
C LEU A 499 26.02 12.53 3.69
N ARG A 500 25.09 11.83 4.36
CA ARG A 500 25.17 11.60 5.81
C ARG A 500 26.44 10.85 6.22
N GLN A 501 26.79 9.78 5.51
CA GLN A 501 28.00 9.00 5.80
C GLN A 501 29.26 9.85 5.63
N THR A 502 29.33 10.65 4.56
CA THR A 502 30.47 11.56 4.33
C THR A 502 30.64 12.55 5.48
N LEU A 503 29.54 13.12 5.99
CA LEU A 503 29.58 14.03 7.14
C LEU A 503 30.05 13.34 8.42
N ILE A 504 29.55 12.14 8.70
CA ILE A 504 29.97 11.33 9.84
C ILE A 504 31.47 11.00 9.76
N GLU A 505 31.97 10.60 8.58
CA GLU A 505 33.39 10.31 8.37
C GLU A 505 34.27 11.54 8.57
N VAL A 506 33.88 12.70 8.05
CA VAL A 506 34.60 13.96 8.22
C VAL A 506 34.61 14.36 9.71
N SER A 507 33.45 14.33 10.39
CA SER A 507 33.38 14.69 11.80
C SER A 507 34.20 13.74 12.68
N THR A 508 34.10 12.42 12.45
CA THR A 508 34.88 11.42 13.20
C THR A 508 36.38 11.61 13.02
N ARG A 509 36.85 11.96 11.82
CA ARG A 509 38.24 12.20 11.53
C ARG A 509 38.76 13.45 12.25
N GLU A 510 38.04 14.56 12.15
CA GLU A 510 38.46 15.85 12.69
C GLU A 510 38.37 15.93 14.21
N THR A 511 37.39 15.28 14.82
CA THR A 511 37.17 15.32 16.26
C THR A 511 37.86 14.19 17.04
N GLY A 512 38.49 13.25 16.32
CA GLY A 512 39.15 12.10 16.95
C GLY A 512 38.21 11.04 17.48
N GLY A 513 36.98 10.96 16.93
CA GLY A 513 36.01 9.88 17.22
C GLY A 513 34.57 10.30 17.41
N GLU A 514 34.24 11.58 17.47
CA GLU A 514 32.87 12.06 17.64
C GLU A 514 32.18 12.27 16.26
N PRO A 515 31.11 11.53 15.94
CA PRO A 515 30.58 11.48 14.57
C PRO A 515 29.70 12.66 14.17
N THR A 516 29.24 13.52 15.11
CA THR A 516 28.14 14.48 14.84
C THR A 516 28.36 15.87 15.45
N VAL A 517 29.60 16.21 15.85
CA VAL A 517 29.90 17.43 16.63
C VAL A 517 30.26 18.64 15.76
N LEU A 518 30.77 18.41 14.54
CA LEU A 518 31.15 19.52 13.67
C LEU A 518 29.94 20.37 13.27
N PRO A 519 30.08 21.72 13.33
CA PRO A 519 28.98 22.62 12.93
C PRO A 519 28.71 22.52 11.43
N VAL A 520 27.45 22.43 11.08
CA VAL A 520 26.99 22.37 9.69
C VAL A 520 26.02 23.50 9.43
N VAL A 521 26.25 24.24 8.35
CA VAL A 521 25.34 25.28 7.87
C VAL A 521 24.72 24.82 6.56
N ALA A 522 23.40 24.84 6.46
CA ALA A 522 22.67 24.29 5.33
C ALA A 522 21.64 25.29 4.77
N LEU A 523 21.73 25.59 3.48
CA LEU A 523 20.75 26.35 2.72
C LEU A 523 19.82 25.36 2.00
N VAL A 524 19.06 24.61 2.77
CA VAL A 524 18.07 23.61 2.30
C VAL A 524 16.79 23.72 3.14
N PRO A 525 15.65 23.21 2.64
CA PRO A 525 14.43 23.17 3.44
C PRO A 525 14.65 22.44 4.78
N PRO A 526 14.26 23.05 5.92
CA PRO A 526 14.50 22.45 7.24
C PRO A 526 13.56 21.27 7.54
N ASP A 527 12.68 20.90 6.63
CA ASP A 527 11.65 19.86 6.77
C ASP A 527 11.73 18.76 5.70
N GLY A 528 12.79 18.77 4.87
CA GLY A 528 13.01 17.81 3.78
C GLY A 528 13.92 16.63 4.12
N GLU A 529 14.28 15.86 3.09
CA GLU A 529 15.10 14.64 3.19
C GLU A 529 16.51 14.92 3.66
N VAL A 530 17.09 16.05 3.22
CA VAL A 530 18.43 16.47 3.66
C VAL A 530 18.41 16.80 5.16
N ALA A 531 17.38 17.51 5.63
CA ALA A 531 17.21 17.81 7.05
C ALA A 531 17.04 16.52 7.87
N TRP A 532 16.36 15.51 7.36
CA TRP A 532 16.28 14.19 7.99
C TRP A 532 17.63 13.49 8.05
N ALA A 533 18.43 13.55 6.99
CA ALA A 533 19.78 12.99 6.97
C ALA A 533 20.70 13.67 8.01
N LEU A 534 20.50 14.96 8.23
CA LEU A 534 21.28 15.78 9.16
C LEU A 534 20.75 15.79 10.60
N ARG A 535 19.66 15.08 10.91
CA ARG A 535 18.95 15.14 12.21
C ARG A 535 19.80 14.87 13.45
N GLU A 536 20.89 14.12 13.29
CA GLU A 536 21.80 13.75 14.39
C GLU A 536 22.94 14.74 14.59
N VAL A 537 23.14 15.70 13.65
CA VAL A 537 24.17 16.74 13.78
C VAL A 537 23.78 17.68 14.92
N GLN A 538 24.67 17.83 15.91
CA GLN A 538 24.38 18.57 17.15
C GLN A 538 24.29 20.09 16.94
N ASP A 539 25.17 20.64 16.10
CA ASP A 539 25.19 22.07 15.74
C ASP A 539 24.84 22.25 14.26
N ILE A 540 23.55 22.15 13.94
CA ILE A 540 23.04 22.41 12.61
C ILE A 540 22.28 23.73 12.55
N ARG A 541 22.59 24.56 11.54
CA ARG A 541 21.87 25.82 11.27
C ARG A 541 21.34 25.80 9.84
N PHE A 542 20.02 25.96 9.72
CA PHE A 542 19.38 26.20 8.43
C PHE A 542 19.34 27.69 8.17
N ILE A 543 19.87 28.11 7.04
CA ILE A 543 19.99 29.52 6.65
C ILE A 543 19.10 29.80 5.42
N ASN A 544 18.75 31.06 5.24
CA ASN A 544 17.96 31.51 4.08
C ASN A 544 18.80 32.35 3.10
N ASP A 545 20.01 32.78 3.52
CA ASP A 545 20.89 33.61 2.69
C ASP A 545 22.30 33.00 2.69
N ILE A 546 22.90 32.94 1.51
CA ILE A 546 24.25 32.41 1.29
C ILE A 546 25.32 33.22 2.04
N SER A 547 25.08 34.50 2.33
CA SER A 547 26.00 35.35 3.10
C SER A 547 26.30 34.81 4.50
N GLU A 548 25.34 34.08 5.11
CA GLU A 548 25.49 33.46 6.42
C GLU A 548 26.39 32.20 6.38
N ALA A 549 26.65 31.66 5.19
CA ALA A 549 27.51 30.49 4.97
C ALA A 549 29.00 30.83 4.94
N ARG A 550 29.38 32.13 4.88
CA ARG A 550 30.79 32.55 4.75
C ARG A 550 31.60 32.14 5.95
N SER A 551 32.82 31.63 5.66
CA SER A 551 33.83 31.20 6.65
C SER A 551 33.40 30.06 7.58
N GLN A 552 32.28 29.37 7.27
CA GLN A 552 31.84 28.21 8.02
C GLN A 552 32.67 26.97 7.65
N GLU A 553 32.78 26.01 8.56
CA GLU A 553 33.58 24.79 8.36
C GLU A 553 32.98 23.83 7.34
N ILE A 554 31.71 23.56 7.48
CA ILE A 554 30.93 22.66 6.61
C ILE A 554 29.69 23.39 6.15
N VAL A 555 29.52 23.48 4.83
CA VAL A 555 28.39 24.16 4.21
C VAL A 555 27.69 23.25 3.21
N ILE A 556 26.37 23.19 3.25
CA ILE A 556 25.53 22.48 2.28
C ILE A 556 24.69 23.51 1.54
N LEU A 557 24.89 23.60 0.23
CA LEU A 557 24.17 24.54 -0.62
C LEU A 557 23.53 23.81 -1.81
N PRO A 558 22.42 24.33 -2.36
CA PRO A 558 21.93 23.89 -3.67
C PRO A 558 23.03 24.04 -4.73
N GLU A 559 23.07 23.13 -5.70
CA GLU A 559 24.01 23.25 -6.82
C GLU A 559 23.69 24.49 -7.64
N THR A 560 24.69 25.32 -7.87
CA THR A 560 24.63 26.53 -8.70
C THR A 560 25.62 26.43 -9.86
N LEU A 561 25.37 27.17 -10.95
CA LEU A 561 26.25 27.17 -12.13
C LEU A 561 27.64 27.73 -11.83
N GLU A 562 27.71 28.67 -10.90
CA GLU A 562 28.97 29.28 -10.48
C GLU A 562 29.28 28.90 -9.02
N PRO A 563 30.57 28.65 -8.71
CA PRO A 563 30.95 28.36 -7.31
C PRO A 563 30.58 29.55 -6.40
N PRO A 564 29.98 29.30 -5.23
CA PRO A 564 29.60 30.35 -4.30
C PRO A 564 30.83 31.01 -3.65
N ASP A 565 30.75 32.32 -3.37
CA ASP A 565 31.76 33.01 -2.58
C ASP A 565 31.57 32.71 -1.09
N LEU A 566 32.34 31.76 -0.57
CA LEU A 566 32.32 31.35 0.83
C LEU A 566 33.40 32.02 1.69
N GLY A 567 34.16 32.96 1.12
CA GLY A 567 35.17 33.73 1.87
C GLY A 567 36.49 33.00 2.12
N GLY A 568 36.76 31.90 1.39
CA GLY A 568 38.00 31.13 1.54
C GLY A 568 38.08 29.97 0.52
N PRO A 569 39.12 29.12 0.64
CA PRO A 569 39.23 27.93 -0.17
C PRO A 569 38.35 26.79 0.36
N TYR A 570 37.52 26.23 -0.51
CA TYR A 570 36.64 25.10 -0.21
C TYR A 570 36.76 24.01 -1.25
N VAL A 571 36.54 22.76 -0.84
CA VAL A 571 36.40 21.60 -1.71
C VAL A 571 34.94 21.16 -1.70
N GLY A 572 34.32 21.10 -2.88
CA GLY A 572 32.90 20.76 -3.04
C GLY A 572 32.69 19.35 -3.62
N LYS A 573 31.69 18.64 -3.12
CA LYS A 573 31.20 17.37 -3.67
C LYS A 573 29.69 17.46 -3.87
N THR A 574 29.24 17.23 -5.10
CA THR A 574 27.81 17.22 -5.44
C THR A 574 27.16 15.89 -5.06
N PHE A 575 25.95 15.98 -4.54
CA PHE A 575 25.06 14.86 -4.24
C PHE A 575 23.71 15.10 -4.89
N THR A 576 23.18 14.08 -5.56
CA THR A 576 21.83 14.09 -6.09
C THR A 576 20.86 13.76 -4.94
N ILE A 577 19.90 14.65 -4.70
CA ILE A 577 18.88 14.46 -3.66
C ILE A 577 17.65 13.83 -4.26
N ARG A 578 17.14 14.38 -5.36
CA ARG A 578 15.97 13.88 -6.07
C ARG A 578 16.20 13.71 -7.56
N GLN A 579 15.48 12.76 -8.12
CA GLN A 579 15.37 12.55 -9.56
C GLN A 579 13.90 12.60 -9.93
N ALA A 580 13.57 13.37 -10.95
CA ALA A 580 12.21 13.45 -11.49
C ALA A 580 12.13 12.83 -12.88
N TRP A 581 11.00 12.21 -13.17
CA TRP A 581 10.67 11.71 -14.50
C TRP A 581 9.20 12.00 -14.80
N GLU A 582 8.95 12.85 -15.76
CA GLU A 582 7.58 13.26 -16.06
C GLU A 582 6.81 12.23 -16.90
N GLY A 583 7.49 11.36 -17.63
CA GLY A 583 6.86 10.41 -18.56
C GLY A 583 6.10 11.06 -19.71
N SER A 584 6.11 12.39 -19.79
CA SER A 584 5.53 13.16 -20.87
C SER A 584 6.46 13.09 -22.08
N GLY A 585 5.94 12.71 -23.24
CA GLY A 585 6.72 12.63 -24.46
C GLY A 585 7.14 11.22 -24.88
N LEU A 586 6.81 10.18 -24.13
CA LEU A 586 6.99 8.80 -24.59
C LEU A 586 6.15 8.54 -25.85
N GLN A 587 6.80 8.04 -26.89
CA GLN A 587 6.06 7.49 -28.02
C GLN A 587 5.29 6.23 -27.61
N PRO A 588 4.22 5.83 -28.32
CA PRO A 588 3.43 4.65 -27.95
C PRO A 588 4.28 3.37 -27.79
N ILE A 589 5.29 3.19 -28.62
CA ILE A 589 6.20 2.04 -28.56
C ILE A 589 7.10 2.12 -27.32
N GLU A 590 7.60 3.29 -26.98
CA GLU A 590 8.42 3.52 -25.78
C GLU A 590 7.59 3.34 -24.51
N PHE A 591 6.31 3.74 -24.55
CA PHE A 591 5.37 3.47 -23.46
C PHE A 591 5.19 1.95 -23.22
N VAL A 592 5.04 1.15 -24.29
CA VAL A 592 4.97 -0.31 -24.17
C VAL A 592 6.25 -0.87 -23.57
N ALA A 593 7.41 -0.41 -24.03
CA ALA A 593 8.69 -0.83 -23.50
C ALA A 593 8.84 -0.46 -22.00
N TRP A 594 8.49 0.78 -21.64
CA TRP A 594 8.47 1.22 -20.26
C TRP A 594 7.47 0.41 -19.40
N TYR A 595 6.26 0.18 -19.89
CA TYR A 595 5.25 -0.60 -19.15
C TYR A 595 5.77 -2.00 -18.80
N LEU A 596 6.43 -2.67 -19.74
CA LEU A 596 6.97 -4.01 -19.56
C LEU A 596 8.23 -4.05 -18.69
N GLN A 597 9.13 -3.06 -18.84
CA GLN A 597 10.45 -3.07 -18.22
C GLN A 597 10.62 -2.10 -17.05
N ARG A 598 9.72 -1.12 -16.89
CA ARG A 598 9.85 0.02 -15.94
C ARG A 598 11.20 0.74 -16.09
N ARG A 599 11.68 0.82 -17.31
CA ARG A 599 12.92 1.50 -17.69
C ARG A 599 12.67 2.37 -18.90
N VAL A 600 13.40 3.45 -18.99
CA VAL A 600 13.39 4.36 -20.13
C VAL A 600 14.77 4.40 -20.76
N ARG A 601 14.84 4.88 -22.00
CA ARG A 601 16.10 5.02 -22.73
C ARG A 601 16.93 6.19 -22.19
N GLU A 602 16.25 7.28 -21.86
CA GLU A 602 16.87 8.46 -21.27
C GLU A 602 16.91 8.32 -19.74
N VAL A 603 18.06 8.59 -19.16
CA VAL A 603 18.24 8.55 -17.71
C VAL A 603 17.42 9.70 -17.10
N PRO A 604 16.64 9.47 -16.03
CA PRO A 604 15.95 10.54 -15.32
C PRO A 604 16.93 11.63 -14.89
N LEU A 605 16.55 12.87 -15.12
CA LEU A 605 17.38 14.01 -14.75
C LEU A 605 17.28 14.27 -13.25
N PRO A 606 18.39 14.66 -12.60
CA PRO A 606 18.32 15.17 -11.24
C PRO A 606 17.44 16.42 -11.18
N SER A 607 16.43 16.41 -10.33
CA SER A 607 15.57 17.57 -10.09
C SER A 607 16.09 18.45 -8.96
N GLU A 608 16.84 17.85 -8.04
CA GLU A 608 17.46 18.55 -6.93
C GLU A 608 18.85 17.99 -6.63
N ARG A 609 19.84 18.88 -6.55
CA ARG A 609 21.21 18.55 -6.15
C ARG A 609 21.70 19.52 -5.09
N VAL A 610 22.50 19.01 -4.17
CA VAL A 610 23.20 19.81 -3.18
C VAL A 610 24.71 19.58 -3.29
N VAL A 611 25.47 20.58 -2.92
CA VAL A 611 26.93 20.51 -2.84
C VAL A 611 27.32 20.63 -1.38
N LEU A 612 28.04 19.62 -0.89
CA LEU A 612 28.73 19.66 0.39
C LEU A 612 30.06 20.35 0.18
N TRP A 613 30.23 21.51 0.76
CA TRP A 613 31.45 22.28 0.77
C TRP A 613 32.19 22.11 2.09
N LEU A 614 33.41 21.61 2.03
CA LEU A 614 34.31 21.49 3.16
C LEU A 614 35.41 22.55 3.03
N ARG A 615 35.63 23.33 4.08
CA ARG A 615 36.75 24.26 4.11
C ARG A 615 38.06 23.46 3.97
N GLN A 616 39.03 23.99 3.22
CA GLN A 616 40.20 23.21 2.81
C GLN A 616 41.02 22.65 3.98
N ASP A 617 41.11 23.36 5.09
CA ASP A 617 41.76 22.86 6.31
C ASP A 617 41.10 21.60 6.87
N ILE A 618 39.76 21.57 6.89
CA ILE A 618 38.97 20.41 7.29
C ILE A 618 39.15 19.25 6.30
N TYR A 619 39.22 19.57 4.99
CA TYR A 619 39.41 18.56 3.96
C TYR A 619 40.79 17.90 4.03
N ASP A 620 41.85 18.72 4.20
CA ASP A 620 43.24 18.27 4.22
C ASP A 620 43.68 17.76 5.62
N GLY A 621 42.87 17.97 6.65
CA GLY A 621 43.21 17.68 8.06
C GLY A 621 44.33 18.58 8.61
N VAL A 622 44.51 19.77 8.04
CA VAL A 622 45.53 20.75 8.45
C VAL A 622 44.85 21.98 9.05
N PRO A 623 45.31 22.53 10.20
CA PRO A 623 44.71 23.71 10.81
C PRO A 623 44.71 24.91 9.86
N PHE A 624 43.57 25.58 9.77
CA PHE A 624 43.41 26.79 8.95
C PHE A 624 44.25 27.93 9.51
N GLN A 625 45.26 28.35 8.76
CA GLN A 625 46.01 29.56 9.09
C GLN A 625 45.27 30.75 8.45
N THR A 626 44.60 31.54 9.30
CA THR A 626 44.12 32.87 8.89
C THR A 626 45.34 33.68 8.43
N GLN A 627 45.46 33.93 7.13
CA GLN A 627 46.42 34.90 6.59
C GLN A 627 46.08 36.28 7.19
N PRO A 628 47.09 37.03 7.66
CA PRO A 628 46.91 38.31 8.35
C PRO A 628 46.34 39.39 7.43
#